data_5c63b978c06c5962deffd532bfc9064d
#
_entry.id   5c63b978c06c5962deffd532bfc9064d
#
_cell.length_a   1.000
_cell.length_b   1.000
_cell.length_c   1.000
_cell.angle_alpha   90.00
_cell.angle_beta   90.00
_cell.angle_gamma   90.00
#
_symmetry.space_group_name_H-M   'P 1'
#
loop_
_entity.id
_entity.type
_entity.pdbx_description
1 polymer ?
#
loop_
_entity_poly.entity_id
_entity_poly.type
_entity_poly.pdbx_seq_one_letter_code
_entity_poly.pdbx_strand_id
1 'polypeptide(L)'
;MAHEQELAQAFDGQAERFEQAPTQSDPAALARLVAFAALVPGSRILDAGCGPGLLAEAFLAAGHSVHGIDLSSEMVRRARERCARFGERASFEEGSLFALDLAIAPFDGAVSRFVIHHASDPLAFVCAQVARVRPAGIVIAYDHTTDPDPLAAAWHQGIERARDRTHTRNLTPGELVDVLVKAGLGDVRLAEERFELDFDEWFDRGTPVLGKDEVRRLLLGGTARGFAPSPRPDGGLTLYCCRDMARGVLPSGPSAPSS
;
A
#
# COMPACT_ATOMS: atom_id res chain seq x y z
N MET A 1 12.26 14.13 -4.86
CA MET A 1 13.44 13.64 -5.63
C MET A 1 14.43 12.87 -4.76
N ALA A 2 15.09 13.46 -3.73
CA ALA A 2 16.06 12.67 -2.92
C ALA A 2 15.41 11.47 -2.19
N HIS A 3 14.25 11.66 -1.57
CA HIS A 3 13.50 10.59 -0.89
C HIS A 3 13.02 9.49 -1.85
N GLU A 4 12.52 9.84 -3.02
CA GLU A 4 12.11 8.84 -4.02
C GLU A 4 13.29 8.01 -4.55
N GLN A 5 14.48 8.62 -4.70
CA GLN A 5 15.69 7.89 -5.07
C GLN A 5 16.12 6.90 -3.97
N GLU A 6 16.00 7.29 -2.70
CA GLU A 6 16.26 6.40 -1.58
C GLU A 6 15.27 5.22 -1.55
N LEU A 7 13.98 5.48 -1.75
CA LEU A 7 12.96 4.45 -1.88
C LEU A 7 13.27 3.49 -3.02
N ALA A 8 13.54 4.00 -4.22
CA ALA A 8 13.87 3.17 -5.40
C ALA A 8 15.04 2.21 -5.10
N GLN A 9 16.15 2.73 -4.56
CA GLN A 9 17.32 1.92 -4.22
C GLN A 9 17.05 0.86 -3.15
N ALA A 10 16.26 1.21 -2.12
CA ALA A 10 15.89 0.27 -1.07
C ALA A 10 15.03 -0.87 -1.60
N PHE A 11 14.03 -0.55 -2.42
CA PHE A 11 13.10 -1.54 -2.98
C PHE A 11 13.72 -2.39 -4.08
N ASP A 12 14.69 -1.89 -4.86
CA ASP A 12 15.48 -2.72 -5.77
C ASP A 12 16.16 -3.89 -5.02
N GLY A 13 16.72 -3.60 -3.85
CA GLY A 13 17.37 -4.61 -3.00
C GLY A 13 16.43 -5.56 -2.26
N GLN A 14 15.13 -5.24 -2.18
CA GLN A 14 14.13 -6.00 -1.42
C GLN A 14 13.14 -6.78 -2.30
N ALA A 15 13.14 -6.56 -3.61
CA ALA A 15 12.08 -7.03 -4.52
C ALA A 15 11.81 -8.54 -4.41
N GLU A 16 12.85 -9.38 -4.34
CA GLU A 16 12.70 -10.82 -4.19
C GLU A 16 12.05 -11.22 -2.86
N ARG A 17 12.49 -10.62 -1.75
CA ARG A 17 11.93 -10.89 -0.41
C ARG A 17 10.48 -10.44 -0.28
N PHE A 18 10.13 -9.32 -0.92
CA PHE A 18 8.75 -8.85 -1.00
C PHE A 18 7.85 -9.82 -1.77
N GLU A 19 8.31 -10.31 -2.90
CA GLU A 19 7.56 -11.25 -3.73
C GLU A 19 7.27 -12.58 -3.03
N GLN A 20 8.24 -13.07 -2.26
CA GLN A 20 8.16 -14.37 -1.57
C GLN A 20 7.46 -14.28 -0.21
N ALA A 21 7.22 -13.09 0.33
CA ALA A 21 6.63 -12.91 1.65
C ALA A 21 5.19 -13.43 1.70
N PRO A 22 4.85 -14.39 2.58
CA PRO A 22 3.51 -14.98 2.65
C PRO A 22 2.40 -13.95 2.85
N THR A 23 2.65 -12.95 3.70
CA THR A 23 1.68 -11.87 3.98
C THR A 23 1.48 -10.90 2.82
N GLN A 24 2.41 -10.84 1.88
CA GLN A 24 2.31 -10.03 0.66
C GLN A 24 1.56 -10.77 -0.44
N SER A 25 1.80 -12.08 -0.55
CA SER A 25 1.30 -12.95 -1.61
C SER A 25 0.02 -13.72 -1.23
N ASP A 26 -0.56 -13.51 -0.03
CA ASP A 26 -1.78 -14.19 0.41
C ASP A 26 -2.94 -13.98 -0.61
N PRO A 27 -3.35 -15.03 -1.33
CA PRO A 27 -4.39 -14.89 -2.36
C PRO A 27 -5.74 -14.47 -1.77
N ALA A 28 -6.03 -14.84 -0.52
CA ALA A 28 -7.29 -14.49 0.13
C ALA A 28 -7.32 -12.99 0.48
N ALA A 29 -6.20 -12.42 0.95
CA ALA A 29 -6.08 -10.99 1.20
C ALA A 29 -6.20 -10.18 -0.09
N LEU A 30 -5.54 -10.61 -1.16
CA LEU A 30 -5.64 -9.98 -2.48
C LEU A 30 -7.07 -10.03 -3.02
N ALA A 31 -7.75 -11.18 -2.91
CA ALA A 31 -9.14 -11.33 -3.34
C ALA A 31 -10.09 -10.45 -2.52
N ARG A 32 -9.87 -10.30 -1.19
CA ARG A 32 -10.65 -9.37 -0.35
C ARG A 32 -10.50 -7.93 -0.81
N LEU A 33 -9.28 -7.49 -1.16
CA LEU A 33 -9.05 -6.13 -1.67
C LEU A 33 -9.73 -5.91 -3.02
N VAL A 34 -9.62 -6.87 -3.95
CA VAL A 34 -10.33 -6.81 -5.24
C VAL A 34 -11.84 -6.70 -5.03
N ALA A 35 -12.41 -7.49 -4.12
CA ALA A 35 -13.84 -7.43 -3.79
C ALA A 35 -14.23 -6.09 -3.13
N PHE A 36 -13.40 -5.59 -2.21
CA PHE A 36 -13.62 -4.30 -1.53
C PHE A 36 -13.58 -3.11 -2.51
N ALA A 37 -12.78 -3.21 -3.57
CA ALA A 37 -12.74 -2.22 -4.64
C ALA A 37 -14.12 -2.02 -5.27
N ALA A 38 -14.93 -3.07 -5.38
CA ALA A 38 -16.26 -3.06 -5.96
C ALA A 38 -16.31 -2.35 -7.35
N LEU A 39 -15.28 -2.56 -8.15
CA LEU A 39 -15.16 -2.01 -9.49
C LEU A 39 -16.02 -2.81 -10.48
N VAL A 40 -16.55 -2.11 -11.49
CA VAL A 40 -17.30 -2.76 -12.57
C VAL A 40 -16.35 -3.66 -13.38
N PRO A 41 -16.76 -4.87 -13.78
CA PRO A 41 -15.94 -5.75 -14.61
C PRO A 41 -15.41 -5.02 -15.88
N GLY A 42 -14.15 -5.25 -16.22
CA GLY A 42 -13.49 -4.57 -17.33
C GLY A 42 -12.92 -3.18 -17.01
N SER A 43 -13.00 -2.72 -15.76
CA SER A 43 -12.43 -1.44 -15.34
C SER A 43 -10.94 -1.34 -15.62
N ARG A 44 -10.48 -0.12 -15.91
CA ARG A 44 -9.07 0.24 -16.05
C ARG A 44 -8.55 0.81 -14.72
N ILE A 45 -7.51 0.20 -14.19
CA ILE A 45 -7.01 0.46 -12.83
C ILE A 45 -5.58 0.99 -12.88
N LEU A 46 -5.30 2.04 -12.11
CA LEU A 46 -3.95 2.49 -11.79
C LEU A 46 -3.49 1.81 -10.49
N ASP A 47 -2.39 1.07 -10.53
CA ASP A 47 -1.73 0.50 -9.34
C ASP A 47 -0.52 1.37 -8.99
N ALA A 48 -0.68 2.25 -8.01
CA ALA A 48 0.31 3.24 -7.62
C ALA A 48 1.26 2.69 -6.55
N GLY A 49 2.51 2.45 -6.91
CA GLY A 49 3.47 1.66 -6.16
C GLY A 49 3.17 0.17 -6.32
N CYS A 50 3.15 -0.29 -7.58
CA CYS A 50 2.68 -1.64 -7.94
C CYS A 50 3.58 -2.78 -7.43
N GLY A 51 4.80 -2.47 -6.98
CA GLY A 51 5.76 -3.46 -6.55
C GLY A 51 5.97 -4.57 -7.59
N PRO A 52 6.12 -5.84 -7.18
CA PRO A 52 6.34 -6.97 -8.09
C PRO A 52 5.04 -7.45 -8.79
N GLY A 53 3.96 -6.63 -8.77
CA GLY A 53 2.73 -6.88 -9.52
C GLY A 53 1.75 -7.87 -8.87
N LEU A 54 1.87 -8.16 -7.58
CA LEU A 54 0.98 -9.11 -6.88
C LEU A 54 -0.48 -8.66 -6.92
N LEU A 55 -0.74 -7.38 -6.62
CA LEU A 55 -2.10 -6.82 -6.65
C LEU A 55 -2.59 -6.64 -8.08
N ALA A 56 -1.71 -6.15 -8.97
CA ALA A 56 -2.01 -6.04 -10.39
C ALA A 56 -2.46 -7.40 -10.98
N GLU A 57 -1.77 -8.50 -10.68
CA GLU A 57 -2.14 -9.85 -11.11
C GLU A 57 -3.54 -10.24 -10.63
N ALA A 58 -3.90 -9.92 -9.38
CA ALA A 58 -5.23 -10.22 -8.83
C ALA A 58 -6.34 -9.45 -9.57
N PHE A 59 -6.18 -8.17 -9.86
CA PHE A 59 -7.13 -7.39 -10.65
C PHE A 59 -7.22 -7.88 -12.10
N LEU A 60 -6.08 -8.22 -12.72
CA LEU A 60 -6.04 -8.77 -14.07
C LEU A 60 -6.78 -10.12 -14.17
N ALA A 61 -6.59 -10.99 -13.16
CA ALA A 61 -7.31 -12.27 -13.04
C ALA A 61 -8.82 -12.07 -12.84
N ALA A 62 -9.23 -11.00 -12.16
CA ALA A 62 -10.64 -10.61 -12.01
C ALA A 62 -11.26 -9.96 -13.27
N GLY A 63 -10.49 -9.85 -14.36
CA GLY A 63 -11.00 -9.37 -15.66
C GLY A 63 -10.81 -7.87 -15.91
N HIS A 64 -10.08 -7.17 -15.06
CA HIS A 64 -9.74 -5.76 -15.23
C HIS A 64 -8.50 -5.58 -16.13
N SER A 65 -8.19 -4.34 -16.51
CA SER A 65 -6.89 -3.95 -17.05
C SER A 65 -6.14 -3.08 -16.03
N VAL A 66 -4.83 -3.21 -15.97
CA VAL A 66 -3.99 -2.54 -14.98
C VAL A 66 -2.84 -1.81 -15.63
N HIS A 67 -2.65 -0.56 -15.22
CA HIS A 67 -1.42 0.18 -15.43
C HIS A 67 -0.72 0.36 -14.08
N GLY A 68 0.43 -0.26 -13.91
CA GLY A 68 1.23 -0.17 -12.69
C GLY A 68 2.36 0.83 -12.83
N ILE A 69 2.63 1.59 -11.78
CA ILE A 69 3.80 2.48 -11.69
C ILE A 69 4.54 2.22 -10.38
N ASP A 70 5.86 2.13 -10.45
CA ASP A 70 6.73 1.98 -9.28
C ASP A 70 8.05 2.72 -9.47
N LEU A 71 8.65 3.18 -8.38
CA LEU A 71 9.96 3.86 -8.39
C LEU A 71 11.11 2.89 -8.67
N SER A 72 10.95 1.61 -8.35
CA SER A 72 11.96 0.57 -8.46
C SER A 72 11.91 -0.11 -9.82
N SER A 73 13.02 -0.06 -10.56
CA SER A 73 13.15 -0.74 -11.84
C SER A 73 13.03 -2.26 -11.72
N GLU A 74 13.55 -2.84 -10.63
CA GLU A 74 13.47 -4.28 -10.36
C GLU A 74 12.03 -4.71 -10.03
N MET A 75 11.28 -3.91 -9.28
CA MET A 75 9.85 -4.16 -9.03
C MET A 75 9.06 -4.17 -10.34
N VAL A 76 9.25 -3.16 -11.19
CA VAL A 76 8.60 -3.06 -12.50
C VAL A 76 8.96 -4.23 -13.42
N ARG A 77 10.22 -4.66 -13.44
CA ARG A 77 10.66 -5.83 -14.19
C ARG A 77 9.89 -7.08 -13.76
N ARG A 78 9.81 -7.33 -12.45
CA ARG A 78 9.07 -8.47 -11.88
C ARG A 78 7.58 -8.40 -12.16
N ALA A 79 6.98 -7.21 -12.06
CA ALA A 79 5.57 -7.01 -12.39
C ALA A 79 5.27 -7.34 -13.86
N ARG A 80 6.14 -6.94 -14.79
CA ARG A 80 6.03 -7.29 -16.21
C ARG A 80 6.11 -8.79 -16.44
N GLU A 81 7.06 -9.47 -15.81
CA GLU A 81 7.21 -10.93 -15.93
C GLU A 81 6.00 -11.67 -15.37
N ARG A 82 5.55 -11.30 -14.15
CA ARG A 82 4.38 -11.90 -13.48
C ARG A 82 3.11 -11.76 -14.31
N CYS A 83 2.89 -10.58 -14.87
CA CYS A 83 1.65 -10.25 -15.57
C CYS A 83 1.71 -10.49 -17.09
N ALA A 84 2.82 -11.00 -17.65
CA ALA A 84 3.02 -11.17 -19.08
C ALA A 84 1.89 -11.95 -19.80
N ARG A 85 1.31 -12.95 -19.12
CA ARG A 85 0.21 -13.78 -19.66
C ARG A 85 -1.08 -13.01 -19.94
N PHE A 86 -1.23 -11.79 -19.40
CA PHE A 86 -2.42 -10.96 -19.58
C PHE A 86 -2.35 -10.02 -20.79
N GLY A 87 -1.19 -10.00 -21.49
CA GLY A 87 -1.01 -9.25 -22.73
C GLY A 87 -1.27 -7.75 -22.56
N GLU A 88 -1.99 -7.16 -23.48
CA GLU A 88 -2.26 -5.71 -23.52
C GLU A 88 -3.08 -5.16 -22.34
N ARG A 89 -3.69 -6.04 -21.54
CA ARG A 89 -4.39 -5.62 -20.31
C ARG A 89 -3.46 -5.23 -19.17
N ALA A 90 -2.18 -5.55 -19.26
CA ALA A 90 -1.16 -5.29 -18.26
C ALA A 90 -0.08 -4.36 -18.82
N SER A 91 0.12 -3.21 -18.21
CA SER A 91 1.22 -2.30 -18.56
C SER A 91 1.89 -1.78 -17.29
N PHE A 92 3.21 -1.62 -17.33
CA PHE A 92 3.99 -1.19 -16.16
C PHE A 92 5.08 -0.22 -16.59
N GLU A 93 5.26 0.86 -15.80
CA GLU A 93 6.34 1.80 -16.01
C GLU A 93 7.12 2.11 -14.72
N GLU A 94 8.41 2.37 -14.88
CA GLU A 94 9.27 2.89 -13.82
C GLU A 94 9.11 4.39 -13.73
N GLY A 95 8.79 4.89 -12.55
CA GLY A 95 8.66 6.33 -12.36
C GLY A 95 7.91 6.73 -11.10
N SER A 96 7.86 8.04 -10.89
CA SER A 96 7.08 8.64 -9.82
C SER A 96 5.63 8.83 -10.25
N LEU A 97 4.68 8.48 -9.36
CA LEU A 97 3.26 8.76 -9.56
C LEU A 97 3.03 10.26 -9.86
N PHE A 98 3.82 11.15 -9.26
CA PHE A 98 3.69 12.59 -9.47
C PHE A 98 4.09 13.03 -10.90
N ALA A 99 4.93 12.27 -11.57
CA ALA A 99 5.40 12.53 -12.93
C ALA A 99 4.62 11.76 -14.02
N LEU A 100 3.70 10.85 -13.61
CA LEU A 100 2.89 10.09 -14.54
C LEU A 100 2.09 11.01 -15.46
N ASP A 101 2.20 10.79 -16.77
CA ASP A 101 1.51 11.61 -17.78
C ASP A 101 -0.03 11.51 -17.59
N LEU A 102 -0.66 12.67 -17.45
CA LEU A 102 -2.12 12.75 -17.35
C LEU A 102 -2.83 12.33 -18.65
N ALA A 103 -2.14 12.30 -19.78
CA ALA A 103 -2.71 11.78 -21.04
C ALA A 103 -2.99 10.27 -20.98
N ILE A 104 -2.38 9.53 -20.06
CA ILE A 104 -2.67 8.11 -19.83
C ILE A 104 -4.02 7.93 -19.11
N ALA A 105 -4.48 8.93 -18.35
CA ALA A 105 -5.77 8.96 -17.66
C ALA A 105 -6.95 9.15 -18.64
N PRO A 106 -8.22 8.97 -18.23
CA PRO A 106 -8.62 8.63 -16.87
C PRO A 106 -8.72 7.12 -16.62
N PHE A 107 -8.50 6.74 -15.35
CA PHE A 107 -8.74 5.39 -14.85
C PHE A 107 -10.14 5.30 -14.19
N ASP A 108 -10.70 4.09 -14.14
CA ASP A 108 -11.93 3.81 -13.39
C ASP A 108 -11.66 3.73 -11.88
N GLY A 109 -10.45 3.34 -11.52
CA GLY A 109 -9.98 3.34 -10.15
C GLY A 109 -8.48 3.47 -10.05
N ALA A 110 -8.02 3.95 -8.89
CA ALA A 110 -6.62 3.92 -8.49
C ALA A 110 -6.49 3.19 -7.16
N VAL A 111 -5.43 2.41 -7.00
CA VAL A 111 -5.15 1.66 -5.79
C VAL A 111 -3.69 1.86 -5.39
N SER A 112 -3.46 1.90 -4.08
CA SER A 112 -2.13 1.76 -3.50
C SER A 112 -2.18 0.76 -2.35
N ARG A 113 -1.16 -0.11 -2.27
CA ARG A 113 -1.06 -1.14 -1.24
C ARG A 113 0.33 -1.13 -0.61
N PHE A 114 0.39 -0.77 0.68
CA PHE A 114 1.64 -0.68 1.45
C PHE A 114 2.63 0.35 0.89
N VAL A 115 2.13 1.51 0.51
CA VAL A 115 2.89 2.61 -0.09
C VAL A 115 2.83 3.88 0.75
N ILE A 116 1.65 4.19 1.31
CA ILE A 116 1.40 5.48 1.98
C ILE A 116 2.32 5.69 3.18
N HIS A 117 2.67 4.62 3.91
CA HIS A 117 3.59 4.71 5.04
C HIS A 117 5.03 5.07 4.65
N HIS A 118 5.36 5.04 3.36
CA HIS A 118 6.62 5.56 2.81
C HIS A 118 6.48 6.97 2.25
N ALA A 119 5.27 7.47 2.01
CA ALA A 119 5.05 8.78 1.44
C ALA A 119 5.44 9.90 2.43
N SER A 120 6.23 10.88 1.97
CA SER A 120 6.55 12.07 2.75
C SER A 120 5.32 12.97 2.97
N ASP A 121 4.40 12.96 2.01
CA ASP A 121 3.10 13.64 2.07
C ASP A 121 1.99 12.69 1.59
N PRO A 122 1.30 12.00 2.52
CA PRO A 122 0.19 11.11 2.19
C PRO A 122 -0.95 11.79 1.45
N LEU A 123 -1.27 13.05 1.77
CA LEU A 123 -2.34 13.78 1.10
C LEU A 123 -1.98 14.08 -0.36
N ALA A 124 -0.78 14.59 -0.60
CA ALA A 124 -0.29 14.81 -1.97
C ALA A 124 -0.29 13.52 -2.79
N PHE A 125 0.10 12.38 -2.20
CA PHE A 125 0.10 11.08 -2.86
C PHE A 125 -1.32 10.65 -3.26
N VAL A 126 -2.31 10.76 -2.37
CA VAL A 126 -3.71 10.45 -2.68
C VAL A 126 -4.29 11.43 -3.68
N CYS A 127 -3.99 12.74 -3.58
CA CYS A 127 -4.39 13.74 -4.59
C CYS A 127 -3.84 13.41 -5.98
N ALA A 128 -2.61 12.90 -6.07
CA ALA A 128 -2.03 12.46 -7.33
C ALA A 128 -2.77 11.25 -7.93
N GLN A 129 -3.28 10.32 -7.10
CA GLN A 129 -4.16 9.24 -7.56
C GLN A 129 -5.51 9.78 -8.05
N VAL A 130 -6.14 10.68 -7.26
CA VAL A 130 -7.43 11.30 -7.59
C VAL A 130 -7.38 12.04 -8.93
N ALA A 131 -6.30 12.77 -9.20
CA ALA A 131 -6.12 13.51 -10.46
C ALA A 131 -6.10 12.62 -11.71
N ARG A 132 -5.96 11.30 -11.55
CA ARG A 132 -5.90 10.31 -12.64
C ARG A 132 -7.15 9.46 -12.77
N VAL A 133 -8.10 9.65 -11.86
CA VAL A 133 -9.36 8.89 -11.85
C VAL A 133 -10.50 9.73 -12.43
N ARG A 134 -11.36 9.11 -13.23
CA ARG A 134 -12.54 9.78 -13.78
C ARG A 134 -13.57 10.13 -12.71
N PRO A 135 -14.46 11.08 -12.96
CA PRO A 135 -15.65 11.30 -12.10
C PRO A 135 -16.40 9.99 -11.86
N ALA A 136 -16.91 9.79 -10.65
CA ALA A 136 -17.47 8.55 -10.12
C ALA A 136 -16.52 7.36 -10.04
N GLY A 137 -15.22 7.56 -10.32
CA GLY A 137 -14.19 6.54 -10.13
C GLY A 137 -13.80 6.38 -8.65
N ILE A 138 -12.99 5.38 -8.37
CA ILE A 138 -12.71 4.89 -7.02
C ILE A 138 -11.23 5.05 -6.71
N VAL A 139 -10.90 5.51 -5.51
CA VAL A 139 -9.54 5.48 -4.99
C VAL A 139 -9.48 4.62 -3.74
N ILE A 140 -8.47 3.74 -3.67
CA ILE A 140 -8.26 2.83 -2.56
C ILE A 140 -6.85 3.03 -2.02
N ALA A 141 -6.78 3.19 -0.70
CA ALA A 141 -5.57 3.15 0.08
C ALA A 141 -5.62 1.95 1.03
N TYR A 142 -4.70 1.01 0.90
CA TYR A 142 -4.60 -0.16 1.77
C TYR A 142 -3.22 -0.18 2.40
N ASP A 143 -3.16 0.04 3.71
CA ASP A 143 -1.88 0.18 4.39
C ASP A 143 -1.92 -0.30 5.84
N HIS A 144 -0.73 -0.47 6.41
CA HIS A 144 -0.55 -0.65 7.85
C HIS A 144 -1.01 0.59 8.59
N THR A 145 -1.73 0.39 9.68
CA THR A 145 -2.22 1.49 10.52
C THR A 145 -1.71 1.37 11.94
N THR A 146 -1.71 2.50 12.65
CA THR A 146 -1.24 2.57 14.02
C THR A 146 -2.36 2.95 14.99
N ASP A 147 -2.01 3.02 16.27
CA ASP A 147 -2.93 3.34 17.36
C ASP A 147 -3.37 4.82 17.31
N PRO A 148 -4.64 5.13 17.60
CA PRO A 148 -5.07 6.50 17.84
C PRO A 148 -4.45 7.13 19.11
N ASP A 149 -4.01 6.33 20.08
CA ASP A 149 -3.26 6.83 21.25
C ASP A 149 -1.87 7.31 20.83
N PRO A 150 -1.50 8.58 21.10
CA PRO A 150 -0.24 9.15 20.61
C PRO A 150 1.01 8.46 21.17
N LEU A 151 0.96 7.92 22.39
CA LEU A 151 2.11 7.24 23.01
C LEU A 151 2.32 5.86 22.40
N ALA A 152 1.25 5.10 22.22
CA ALA A 152 1.28 3.81 21.55
C ALA A 152 1.69 3.98 20.07
N ALA A 153 1.17 4.99 19.38
CA ALA A 153 1.58 5.34 18.01
C ALA A 153 3.07 5.69 17.94
N ALA A 154 3.57 6.54 18.85
CA ALA A 154 4.98 6.93 18.86
C ALA A 154 5.91 5.73 19.08
N TRP A 155 5.53 4.81 19.97
CA TRP A 155 6.27 3.56 20.17
C TRP A 155 6.28 2.71 18.87
N HIS A 156 5.13 2.47 18.26
CA HIS A 156 5.02 1.70 17.01
C HIS A 156 5.87 2.33 15.88
N GLN A 157 5.74 3.64 15.68
CA GLN A 157 6.55 4.37 14.68
C GLN A 157 8.05 4.26 14.96
N GLY A 158 8.46 4.27 16.23
CA GLY A 158 9.86 4.09 16.62
C GLY A 158 10.40 2.72 16.21
N ILE A 159 9.61 1.68 16.39
CA ILE A 159 9.96 0.31 16.02
C ILE A 159 10.06 0.18 14.49
N GLU A 160 9.07 0.69 13.74
CA GLU A 160 9.08 0.62 12.28
C GLU A 160 10.31 1.35 11.69
N ARG A 161 10.64 2.54 12.19
CA ARG A 161 11.84 3.27 11.75
C ARG A 161 13.15 2.58 12.13
N ALA A 162 13.19 1.89 13.26
CA ALA A 162 14.35 1.11 13.67
C ALA A 162 14.61 -0.09 12.73
N ARG A 163 13.54 -0.67 12.19
CA ARG A 163 13.57 -1.81 11.28
C ARG A 163 13.67 -1.39 9.82
N ASP A 164 13.13 -0.24 9.43
CA ASP A 164 13.10 0.20 8.03
C ASP A 164 13.37 1.70 7.91
N ARG A 165 14.53 2.04 7.34
CA ARG A 165 14.94 3.44 7.13
C ARG A 165 14.03 4.20 6.17
N THR A 166 13.30 3.49 5.30
CA THR A 166 12.38 4.09 4.33
C THR A 166 11.00 4.38 4.92
N HIS A 167 10.74 3.90 6.15
CA HIS A 167 9.48 4.13 6.83
C HIS A 167 9.33 5.60 7.24
N THR A 168 8.28 6.25 6.76
CA THR A 168 7.94 7.63 7.14
C THR A 168 7.00 7.60 8.35
N ARG A 169 5.78 7.13 8.18
CA ARG A 169 4.85 6.90 9.29
C ARG A 169 3.63 6.06 8.88
N ASN A 170 3.13 5.25 9.79
CA ASN A 170 1.79 4.67 9.70
C ASN A 170 0.75 5.72 10.08
N LEU A 171 -0.33 5.83 9.32
CA LEU A 171 -1.49 6.63 9.68
C LEU A 171 -2.35 5.86 10.70
N THR A 172 -3.11 6.58 11.51
CA THR A 172 -4.23 5.96 12.23
C THR A 172 -5.37 5.66 11.24
N PRO A 173 -6.33 4.78 11.55
CA PRO A 173 -7.49 4.54 10.69
C PRO A 173 -8.27 5.82 10.37
N GLY A 174 -8.41 6.72 11.36
CA GLY A 174 -9.06 8.02 11.18
C GLY A 174 -8.29 8.92 10.22
N GLU A 175 -6.96 9.02 10.37
CA GLU A 175 -6.12 9.80 9.46
C GLU A 175 -6.16 9.25 8.03
N LEU A 176 -6.24 7.91 7.86
CA LEU A 176 -6.35 7.31 6.53
C LEU A 176 -7.65 7.72 5.85
N VAL A 177 -8.78 7.72 6.58
CA VAL A 177 -10.07 8.23 6.10
C VAL A 177 -9.97 9.73 5.80
N ASP A 178 -9.39 10.51 6.70
CA ASP A 178 -9.24 11.97 6.54
C ASP A 178 -8.45 12.36 5.30
N VAL A 179 -7.41 11.61 4.97
CA VAL A 179 -6.60 11.83 3.75
C VAL A 179 -7.46 11.66 2.49
N LEU A 180 -8.31 10.62 2.43
CA LEU A 180 -9.20 10.42 1.31
C LEU A 180 -10.25 11.55 1.21
N VAL A 181 -10.85 11.93 2.33
CA VAL A 181 -11.84 13.03 2.38
C VAL A 181 -11.21 14.35 1.96
N LYS A 182 -10.04 14.69 2.47
CA LYS A 182 -9.30 15.93 2.11
C LYS A 182 -8.86 15.95 0.65
N ALA A 183 -8.64 14.77 0.04
CA ALA A 183 -8.38 14.65 -1.39
C ALA A 183 -9.64 14.81 -2.26
N GLY A 184 -10.82 15.06 -1.66
CA GLY A 184 -12.08 15.32 -2.35
C GLY A 184 -12.91 14.08 -2.63
N LEU A 185 -12.62 12.95 -2.02
CA LEU A 185 -13.40 11.71 -2.16
C LEU A 185 -14.61 11.71 -1.20
N GLY A 186 -15.73 11.20 -1.68
CA GLY A 186 -16.94 10.95 -0.89
C GLY A 186 -17.20 9.45 -0.71
N ASP A 187 -18.29 9.09 0.00
CA ASP A 187 -18.65 7.68 0.31
C ASP A 187 -17.46 6.87 0.80
N VAL A 188 -16.69 7.45 1.74
CA VAL A 188 -15.47 6.80 2.24
C VAL A 188 -15.86 5.65 3.16
N ARG A 189 -15.35 4.47 2.85
CA ARG A 189 -15.54 3.23 3.61
C ARG A 189 -14.19 2.73 4.10
N LEU A 190 -14.19 2.17 5.31
CA LEU A 190 -13.02 1.59 5.94
C LEU A 190 -13.31 0.14 6.31
N ALA A 191 -12.32 -0.74 6.07
CA ALA A 191 -12.36 -2.13 6.51
C ALA A 191 -11.02 -2.52 7.14
N GLU A 192 -11.07 -3.06 8.36
CA GLU A 192 -9.91 -3.57 9.07
C GLU A 192 -9.61 -5.01 8.66
N GLU A 193 -8.34 -5.33 8.52
CA GLU A 193 -7.83 -6.69 8.40
C GLU A 193 -6.79 -6.96 9.49
N ARG A 194 -6.97 -8.07 10.21
CA ARG A 194 -6.03 -8.55 11.22
C ARG A 194 -5.23 -9.72 10.65
N PHE A 195 -3.95 -9.77 10.98
CA PHE A 195 -3.06 -10.83 10.53
C PHE A 195 -1.90 -11.01 11.52
N GLU A 196 -1.20 -12.11 11.36
CA GLU A 196 -0.04 -12.44 12.17
C GLU A 196 1.22 -12.43 11.32
N LEU A 197 2.33 -11.98 11.92
CA LEU A 197 3.66 -12.02 11.33
C LEU A 197 4.60 -12.78 12.27
N ASP A 198 5.53 -13.51 11.70
CA ASP A 198 6.73 -13.91 12.40
C ASP A 198 7.70 -12.71 12.47
N PHE A 199 8.28 -12.47 13.65
CA PHE A 199 9.20 -11.36 13.87
C PHE A 199 10.43 -11.42 12.95
N ASP A 200 11.01 -12.62 12.78
CA ASP A 200 12.22 -12.78 11.99
C ASP A 200 11.94 -12.52 10.51
N GLU A 201 10.84 -13.06 10.00
CA GLU A 201 10.37 -12.79 8.63
C GLU A 201 10.09 -11.29 8.42
N TRP A 202 9.39 -10.65 9.36
CA TRP A 202 9.09 -9.22 9.28
C TRP A 202 10.36 -8.37 9.31
N PHE A 203 11.30 -8.67 10.22
CA PHE A 203 12.54 -7.91 10.36
C PHE A 203 13.40 -8.03 9.11
N ASP A 204 13.61 -9.24 8.61
CA ASP A 204 14.54 -9.54 7.53
C ASP A 204 14.11 -8.97 6.16
N ARG A 205 12.86 -8.54 6.03
CA ARG A 205 12.35 -7.85 4.84
C ARG A 205 12.69 -6.36 4.81
N GLY A 206 13.01 -5.76 5.93
CA GLY A 206 13.29 -4.33 6.04
C GLY A 206 14.71 -3.93 5.62
N THR A 207 14.96 -2.62 5.74
CA THR A 207 16.28 -2.00 5.66
C THR A 207 16.68 -1.47 7.04
N PRO A 208 17.15 -2.35 7.96
CA PRO A 208 17.23 -2.01 9.37
C PRO A 208 18.27 -0.91 9.65
N VAL A 209 17.91 -0.03 10.59
CA VAL A 209 18.77 0.99 11.19
C VAL A 209 19.43 0.45 12.45
N LEU A 210 18.67 -0.35 13.22
CA LEU A 210 19.14 -1.00 14.44
C LEU A 210 19.29 -2.52 14.25
N GLY A 211 20.12 -3.14 15.07
CA GLY A 211 20.31 -4.59 15.06
C GLY A 211 19.05 -5.36 15.49
N LYS A 212 18.89 -6.58 14.99
CA LYS A 212 17.71 -7.44 15.20
C LYS A 212 17.37 -7.63 16.68
N ASP A 213 18.38 -7.92 17.50
CA ASP A 213 18.19 -8.12 18.95
C ASP A 213 17.77 -6.84 19.66
N GLU A 214 18.21 -5.69 19.17
CA GLU A 214 17.83 -4.40 19.72
C GLU A 214 16.37 -4.06 19.38
N VAL A 215 15.98 -4.25 18.12
CA VAL A 215 14.57 -4.08 17.71
C VAL A 215 13.66 -5.04 18.47
N ARG A 216 14.07 -6.30 18.68
CA ARG A 216 13.34 -7.27 19.48
C ARG A 216 13.13 -6.80 20.93
N ARG A 217 14.18 -6.23 21.56
CA ARG A 217 14.07 -5.68 22.92
C ARG A 217 13.11 -4.50 22.99
N LEU A 218 13.20 -3.58 22.05
CA LEU A 218 12.30 -2.43 21.94
C LEU A 218 10.84 -2.87 21.73
N LEU A 219 10.62 -3.87 20.89
CA LEU A 219 9.30 -4.47 20.63
C LEU A 219 8.63 -5.01 21.90
N LEU A 220 9.39 -5.71 22.74
CA LEU A 220 8.85 -6.27 24.00
C LEU A 220 8.54 -5.21 25.06
N GLY A 221 8.91 -3.96 24.83
CA GLY A 221 8.67 -2.82 25.74
C GLY A 221 7.32 -2.13 25.57
N GLY A 222 6.48 -2.55 24.61
CA GLY A 222 5.20 -1.88 24.36
C GLY A 222 4.23 -2.67 23.50
N THR A 223 3.11 -2.04 23.21
CA THR A 223 2.08 -2.53 22.30
C THR A 223 1.29 -1.36 21.74
N ALA A 224 0.74 -1.53 20.56
CA ALA A 224 -0.17 -0.60 19.92
C ALA A 224 -1.30 -1.35 19.21
N ARG A 225 -2.42 -0.68 18.96
CA ARG A 225 -3.40 -1.22 18.01
C ARG A 225 -2.67 -1.54 16.71
N GLY A 226 -2.85 -2.76 16.23
CA GLY A 226 -2.27 -3.18 14.99
C GLY A 226 -0.79 -3.52 15.01
N PHE A 227 -0.17 -3.54 16.20
CA PHE A 227 1.20 -4.02 16.36
C PHE A 227 1.46 -4.48 17.80
N ALA A 228 1.24 -5.77 18.07
CA ALA A 228 1.37 -6.34 19.40
C ALA A 228 2.26 -7.58 19.39
N PRO A 229 3.42 -7.55 20.08
CA PRO A 229 4.31 -8.71 20.19
C PRO A 229 3.78 -9.75 21.17
N SER A 230 3.95 -11.04 20.82
CA SER A 230 3.64 -12.17 21.68
C SER A 230 4.75 -13.22 21.64
N PRO A 231 5.50 -13.40 22.74
CA PRO A 231 6.51 -14.45 22.82
C PRO A 231 5.93 -15.86 22.63
N ARG A 232 6.65 -16.69 21.88
CA ARG A 232 6.30 -18.10 21.68
C ARG A 232 7.12 -19.04 22.57
N PRO A 233 6.63 -20.25 22.86
CA PRO A 233 7.37 -21.25 23.66
C PRO A 233 8.69 -21.70 23.04
N ASP A 234 8.84 -21.61 21.71
CA ASP A 234 10.06 -21.93 20.97
C ASP A 234 11.13 -20.83 21.00
N GLY A 235 10.86 -19.74 21.73
CA GLY A 235 11.72 -18.56 21.79
C GLY A 235 11.49 -17.57 20.65
N GLY A 236 10.62 -17.87 19.69
CA GLY A 236 10.20 -16.96 18.62
C GLY A 236 9.29 -15.84 19.12
N LEU A 237 8.89 -14.96 18.23
CA LEU A 237 7.99 -13.85 18.50
C LEU A 237 6.96 -13.70 17.39
N THR A 238 5.68 -13.77 17.74
CA THR A 238 4.57 -13.45 16.84
C THR A 238 4.20 -11.99 16.99
N LEU A 239 3.93 -11.32 15.89
CA LEU A 239 3.41 -9.95 15.85
C LEU A 239 1.95 -10.01 15.40
N TYR A 240 1.02 -9.58 16.25
CA TYR A 240 -0.38 -9.39 15.89
C TYR A 240 -0.55 -8.01 15.29
N CYS A 241 -0.88 -7.98 14.00
CA CYS A 241 -0.90 -6.77 13.21
C CYS A 241 -2.30 -6.43 12.69
N CYS A 242 -2.52 -5.13 12.43
CA CYS A 242 -3.67 -4.65 11.67
C CYS A 242 -3.20 -3.83 10.46
N ARG A 243 -4.04 -3.84 9.45
CA ARG A 243 -3.98 -2.97 8.29
C ARG A 243 -5.40 -2.58 7.91
N ASP A 244 -5.56 -1.43 7.31
CA ASP A 244 -6.88 -0.93 6.95
C ASP A 244 -6.95 -0.65 5.44
N MET A 245 -8.08 -1.01 4.84
CA MET A 245 -8.46 -0.66 3.48
C MET A 245 -9.43 0.52 3.54
N ALA A 246 -9.04 1.67 3.04
CA ALA A 246 -9.92 2.82 2.86
C ALA A 246 -10.26 2.98 1.38
N ARG A 247 -11.55 3.12 1.06
CA ARG A 247 -12.07 3.29 -0.29
C ARG A 247 -12.94 4.54 -0.34
N GLY A 248 -12.67 5.44 -1.29
CA GLY A 248 -13.51 6.61 -1.54
C GLY A 248 -13.93 6.71 -3.02
N VAL A 249 -14.99 7.42 -3.28
CA VAL A 249 -15.53 7.68 -4.63
C VAL A 249 -15.30 9.15 -4.98
N LEU A 250 -14.71 9.42 -6.15
CA LEU A 250 -14.62 10.78 -6.66
C LEU A 250 -16.02 11.25 -7.09
N PRO A 251 -16.57 12.33 -6.52
CA PRO A 251 -17.90 12.81 -6.88
C PRO A 251 -18.03 13.03 -8.40
N SER A 252 -19.17 12.65 -8.95
CA SER A 252 -19.57 13.12 -10.28
C SER A 252 -19.73 14.63 -10.15
N GLY A 253 -19.03 15.42 -10.94
CA GLY A 253 -19.23 16.88 -10.95
C GLY A 253 -20.72 17.23 -11.08
N PRO A 254 -21.13 18.48 -10.79
CA PRO A 254 -22.53 18.87 -10.92
C PRO A 254 -23.02 18.46 -12.31
N SER A 255 -24.10 17.65 -12.35
CA SER A 255 -24.77 17.29 -13.59
C SER A 255 -25.12 18.60 -14.30
N ALA A 256 -24.65 18.74 -15.54
CA ALA A 256 -25.08 19.86 -16.37
C ALA A 256 -26.64 19.90 -16.33
N PRO A 257 -27.23 21.09 -16.12
CA PRO A 257 -28.69 21.17 -16.16
C PRO A 257 -29.16 20.64 -17.50
N SER A 258 -30.08 19.66 -17.45
CA SER A 258 -30.76 19.14 -18.64
C SER A 258 -31.44 20.31 -19.34
N SER A 259 -30.92 20.67 -20.50
CA SER A 259 -31.50 21.65 -21.42
C SER A 259 -32.81 21.17 -21.99
#